data_1b52191783e0d5f7d1207bf8c96376c7
#
_entry.id   1b52191783e0d5f7d1207bf8c96376c7
#
_cell.length_a   1.000
_cell.length_b   1.000
_cell.length_c   1.000
_cell.angle_alpha   90.00
_cell.angle_beta   90.00
_cell.angle_gamma   90.00
#
_symmetry.space_group_name_H-M   'P 1'
#
loop_
_entity.id
_entity.type
_entity.pdbx_description
1 polymer ?
#
loop_
_entity_poly.entity_id
_entity_poly.type
_entity_poly.pdbx_seq_one_letter_code
_entity_poly.pdbx_strand_id
1 'polypeptide(L)'
;MAKAKAKTRSADATSGANAAGVESYLTPAVDEVSTAEFVDRKSRFIAHLTHVESEDEANAFIESIRHQHYDARHNVPAWILADGAERQSDDGEPQRTSGMPTLEVLRGAGLRDCCCVVTRYFGGTLLGPGGLVRAYTTATQRAVEAAREAGLLVEKTLVTVVELTIPYAMHDRVRDLAKRTGAHDRGSEYGADVTLTLAFRAGEEVAFVDAMREMAAGQDLCRVSEPSFSVF
;
A
#
# COMPACT_ATOMS: atom_id res chain seq x y z
N MET A 1 28.47 -0.07 -50.13
CA MET A 1 29.03 -0.28 -48.78
C MET A 1 28.39 0.70 -47.82
N ALA A 2 27.37 0.31 -47.10
CA ALA A 2 26.72 1.11 -46.06
C ALA A 2 26.73 0.34 -44.76
N LYS A 3 27.48 0.84 -43.76
CA LYS A 3 27.58 0.25 -42.40
C LYS A 3 26.33 0.62 -41.62
N ALA A 4 25.55 -0.39 -41.24
CA ALA A 4 24.47 -0.29 -40.24
C ALA A 4 25.11 -0.13 -38.86
N LYS A 5 24.82 0.97 -38.15
CA LYS A 5 25.09 1.15 -36.72
C LYS A 5 23.96 0.55 -35.93
N ALA A 6 24.23 -0.54 -35.23
CA ALA A 6 23.34 -1.08 -34.19
C ALA A 6 23.30 -0.10 -33.01
N LYS A 7 22.12 0.39 -32.70
CA LYS A 7 21.82 1.25 -31.53
C LYS A 7 21.38 0.36 -30.40
N THR A 8 22.30 0.06 -29.49
CA THR A 8 22.01 -0.64 -28.21
C THR A 8 21.10 0.27 -27.40
N ARG A 9 19.85 -0.13 -27.21
CA ARG A 9 18.95 0.49 -26.22
C ARG A 9 19.34 -0.07 -24.86
N SER A 10 19.95 0.74 -24.04
CA SER A 10 20.03 0.57 -22.61
C SER A 10 18.61 0.54 -22.05
N ALA A 11 18.23 -0.53 -21.39
CA ALA A 11 17.03 -0.60 -20.57
C ALA A 11 17.35 0.17 -19.28
N ASP A 12 16.89 1.40 -19.18
CA ASP A 12 16.79 2.11 -17.92
C ASP A 12 15.74 1.38 -17.07
N ALA A 13 16.23 0.66 -16.08
CA ALA A 13 15.42 0.25 -14.94
C ALA A 13 15.06 1.52 -14.17
N THR A 14 13.87 2.05 -14.42
CA THR A 14 13.33 3.19 -13.69
C THR A 14 13.07 2.74 -12.27
N SER A 15 13.97 3.14 -11.36
CA SER A 15 13.79 3.16 -9.91
C SER A 15 12.40 3.72 -9.60
N GLY A 16 11.60 2.97 -8.84
CA GLY A 16 10.29 3.39 -8.34
C GLY A 16 10.44 4.50 -7.30
N ALA A 17 10.82 5.70 -7.74
CA ALA A 17 10.78 6.88 -6.91
C ALA A 17 9.32 7.22 -6.62
N ASN A 18 9.00 7.39 -5.34
CA ASN A 18 7.74 7.88 -4.79
C ASN A 18 7.21 9.11 -5.58
N ALA A 19 6.44 8.88 -6.64
CA ALA A 19 5.94 9.91 -7.55
C ALA A 19 4.95 10.88 -6.90
N ALA A 20 4.57 10.69 -5.63
CA ALA A 20 3.52 11.43 -4.93
C ALA A 20 3.96 12.15 -3.63
N GLY A 21 5.24 12.09 -3.23
CA GLY A 21 5.71 12.75 -1.98
C GLY A 21 5.03 12.24 -0.71
N VAL A 22 4.54 10.99 -0.71
CA VAL A 22 3.88 10.38 0.45
C VAL A 22 4.92 9.64 1.27
N GLU A 23 5.01 9.95 2.56
CA GLU A 23 5.94 9.32 3.50
C GLU A 23 5.34 8.07 4.18
N SER A 24 4.01 8.02 4.33
CA SER A 24 3.28 6.87 4.84
C SER A 24 1.85 6.82 4.27
N TYR A 25 1.22 5.65 4.30
CA TYR A 25 -0.18 5.44 3.94
C TYR A 25 -0.77 4.28 4.74
N LEU A 26 -2.11 4.24 4.81
CA LEU A 26 -2.83 3.10 5.39
C LEU A 26 -3.14 2.07 4.29
N THR A 27 -3.08 0.79 4.64
CA THR A 27 -3.51 -0.32 3.77
C THR A 27 -4.32 -1.33 4.59
N PRO A 28 -5.29 -2.04 4.00
CA PRO A 28 -5.88 -3.19 4.65
C PRO A 28 -4.84 -4.27 4.95
N ALA A 29 -5.03 -5.05 6.00
CA ALA A 29 -4.18 -6.19 6.31
C ALA A 29 -4.26 -7.24 5.20
N VAL A 30 -3.13 -7.88 4.90
CA VAL A 30 -3.03 -8.93 3.87
C VAL A 30 -3.92 -10.11 4.23
N ASP A 31 -4.54 -10.74 3.24
CA ASP A 31 -5.45 -11.90 3.37
C ASP A 31 -6.74 -11.63 4.18
N GLU A 32 -7.03 -10.36 4.49
CA GLU A 32 -8.25 -9.99 5.20
C GLU A 32 -9.22 -9.21 4.30
N VAL A 33 -10.53 -9.44 4.50
CA VAL A 33 -11.59 -8.72 3.80
C VAL A 33 -12.51 -8.07 4.83
N SER A 34 -12.52 -6.74 4.87
CA SER A 34 -13.52 -6.01 5.64
C SER A 34 -14.81 -5.87 4.84
N THR A 35 -15.92 -6.24 5.44
CA THR A 35 -17.24 -6.19 4.79
C THR A 35 -18.22 -5.37 5.63
N ALA A 36 -18.98 -4.49 4.96
CA ALA A 36 -20.05 -3.75 5.60
C ALA A 36 -21.27 -3.60 4.67
N GLU A 37 -22.44 -3.53 5.29
CA GLU A 37 -23.71 -3.37 4.57
C GLU A 37 -24.36 -2.02 4.89
N PHE A 38 -24.94 -1.42 3.86
CA PHE A 38 -25.78 -0.24 3.95
C PHE A 38 -27.08 -0.44 3.16
N VAL A 39 -28.21 -0.06 3.75
CA VAL A 39 -29.52 -0.16 3.09
C VAL A 39 -30.11 1.23 2.95
N ASP A 40 -30.52 1.60 1.72
CA ASP A 40 -31.29 2.81 1.43
C ASP A 40 -32.46 2.47 0.51
N ARG A 41 -33.68 2.85 0.91
CA ARG A 41 -34.93 2.59 0.18
C ARG A 41 -35.05 1.16 -0.35
N LYS A 42 -34.74 0.18 0.51
CA LYS A 42 -34.71 -1.26 0.24
C LYS A 42 -33.58 -1.72 -0.72
N SER A 43 -32.81 -0.82 -1.33
CA SER A 43 -31.58 -1.21 -2.02
C SER A 43 -30.51 -1.56 -1.00
N ARG A 44 -29.83 -2.71 -1.20
CA ARG A 44 -28.72 -3.16 -0.35
C ARG A 44 -27.42 -2.85 -1.06
N PHE A 45 -26.48 -2.27 -0.34
CA PHE A 45 -25.11 -2.01 -0.76
C PHE A 45 -24.16 -2.76 0.17
N ILE A 46 -23.38 -3.67 -0.37
CA ILE A 46 -22.42 -4.47 0.39
C ILE A 46 -21.03 -4.09 -0.11
N ALA A 47 -20.25 -3.43 0.73
CA ALA A 47 -18.88 -3.03 0.41
C ALA A 47 -17.90 -4.07 0.96
N HIS A 48 -16.97 -4.52 0.11
CA HIS A 48 -15.87 -5.43 0.44
C HIS A 48 -14.56 -4.70 0.20
N LEU A 49 -13.73 -4.55 1.23
CA LEU A 49 -12.45 -3.87 1.19
C LEU A 49 -11.33 -4.85 1.54
N THR A 50 -10.29 -4.94 0.70
CA THR A 50 -9.14 -5.84 0.88
C THR A 50 -7.83 -5.18 0.46
N HIS A 51 -6.72 -5.80 0.85
CA HIS A 51 -5.38 -5.47 0.39
C HIS A 51 -5.13 -6.00 -1.03
N VAL A 52 -4.45 -5.20 -1.86
CA VAL A 52 -3.94 -5.60 -3.19
C VAL A 52 -2.65 -4.82 -3.49
N GLU A 53 -1.65 -5.44 -4.08
CA GLU A 53 -0.38 -4.78 -4.45
C GLU A 53 -0.21 -4.63 -5.97
N SER A 54 -1.17 -5.12 -6.77
CA SER A 54 -1.13 -5.05 -8.23
C SER A 54 -2.53 -4.93 -8.86
N GLU A 55 -2.56 -4.46 -10.12
CA GLU A 55 -3.79 -4.46 -10.90
C GLU A 55 -4.35 -5.87 -11.12
N ASP A 56 -3.49 -6.88 -11.26
CA ASP A 56 -3.90 -8.28 -11.44
C ASP A 56 -4.60 -8.82 -10.18
N GLU A 57 -4.07 -8.53 -9.00
CA GLU A 57 -4.71 -8.86 -7.72
C GLU A 57 -6.05 -8.15 -7.55
N ALA A 58 -6.11 -6.85 -7.88
CA ALA A 58 -7.36 -6.09 -7.85
C ALA A 58 -8.41 -6.72 -8.78
N ASN A 59 -8.03 -7.09 -10.01
CA ASN A 59 -8.92 -7.73 -10.95
C ASN A 59 -9.38 -9.12 -10.46
N ALA A 60 -8.47 -9.91 -9.88
CA ALA A 60 -8.83 -11.21 -9.30
C ALA A 60 -9.84 -11.06 -8.16
N PHE A 61 -9.66 -10.09 -7.28
CA PHE A 61 -10.60 -9.79 -6.21
C PHE A 61 -11.97 -9.34 -6.76
N ILE A 62 -11.99 -8.42 -7.74
CA ILE A 62 -13.23 -7.95 -8.39
C ILE A 62 -14.00 -9.14 -8.97
N GLU A 63 -13.34 -10.05 -9.68
CA GLU A 63 -13.97 -11.24 -10.24
C GLU A 63 -14.47 -12.21 -9.14
N SER A 64 -13.77 -12.34 -8.04
CA SER A 64 -14.21 -13.17 -6.91
C SER A 64 -15.53 -12.64 -6.31
N ILE A 65 -15.66 -11.30 -6.14
CA ILE A 65 -16.88 -10.67 -5.65
C ILE A 65 -18.02 -10.79 -6.68
N ARG A 66 -17.74 -10.65 -7.98
CA ARG A 66 -18.73 -10.88 -9.05
C ARG A 66 -19.25 -12.31 -9.03
N HIS A 67 -18.39 -13.28 -8.79
CA HIS A 67 -18.79 -14.68 -8.63
C HIS A 67 -19.65 -14.91 -7.39
N GLN A 68 -19.26 -14.32 -6.25
CA GLN A 68 -20.00 -14.42 -4.99
C GLN A 68 -21.41 -13.78 -5.10
N HIS A 69 -21.51 -12.68 -5.83
CA HIS A 69 -22.74 -11.90 -6.02
C HIS A 69 -23.19 -11.90 -7.49
N TYR A 70 -23.21 -13.08 -8.11
CA TYR A 70 -23.51 -13.27 -9.54
C TYR A 70 -24.93 -12.80 -9.95
N ASP A 71 -25.84 -12.74 -8.99
CA ASP A 71 -27.23 -12.30 -9.15
C ASP A 71 -27.39 -10.78 -8.89
N ALA A 72 -26.35 -10.10 -8.43
CA ALA A 72 -26.36 -8.66 -8.29
C ALA A 72 -26.21 -7.97 -9.66
N ARG A 73 -26.91 -6.85 -9.85
CA ARG A 73 -26.85 -6.09 -11.11
C ARG A 73 -25.54 -5.31 -11.24
N HIS A 74 -24.98 -4.84 -10.13
CA HIS A 74 -23.80 -3.98 -10.12
C HIS A 74 -22.82 -4.43 -9.02
N ASN A 75 -21.54 -4.59 -9.40
CA ASN A 75 -20.39 -4.83 -8.54
C ASN A 75 -19.36 -3.77 -8.87
N VAL A 76 -19.47 -2.62 -8.22
CA VAL A 76 -18.74 -1.38 -8.50
C VAL A 76 -17.36 -1.41 -7.87
N PRO A 77 -16.27 -1.50 -8.65
CA PRO A 77 -14.91 -1.52 -8.11
C PRO A 77 -14.28 -0.13 -8.04
N ALA A 78 -13.38 0.04 -7.09
CA ALA A 78 -12.36 1.08 -7.07
C ALA A 78 -11.12 0.55 -6.36
N TRP A 79 -9.92 0.87 -6.87
CA TRP A 79 -8.65 0.50 -6.25
C TRP A 79 -7.59 1.59 -6.40
N ILE A 80 -6.63 1.60 -5.48
CA ILE A 80 -5.47 2.50 -5.43
C ILE A 80 -4.25 1.67 -5.03
N LEU A 81 -3.15 1.77 -5.79
CA LEU A 81 -1.87 1.13 -5.49
C LEU A 81 -0.88 2.09 -4.81
N ALA A 82 0.21 1.56 -4.26
CA ALA A 82 1.24 2.33 -3.55
C ALA A 82 1.88 3.42 -4.43
N ASP A 83 2.10 3.14 -5.71
CA ASP A 83 2.66 4.09 -6.69
C ASP A 83 1.70 5.22 -7.08
N GLY A 84 0.45 5.16 -6.62
CA GLY A 84 -0.61 6.11 -6.93
C GLY A 84 -1.42 5.75 -8.17
N ALA A 85 -1.15 4.61 -8.83
CA ALA A 85 -2.03 4.10 -9.86
C ALA A 85 -3.40 3.79 -9.26
N GLU A 86 -4.48 4.16 -9.95
CA GLU A 86 -5.84 4.00 -9.46
C GLU A 86 -6.81 3.78 -10.60
N ARG A 87 -7.88 3.05 -10.32
CA ARG A 87 -8.95 2.81 -11.28
C ARG A 87 -10.29 2.68 -10.57
N GLN A 88 -11.35 3.00 -11.28
CA GLN A 88 -12.72 2.79 -10.86
C GLN A 88 -13.63 2.48 -12.06
N SER A 89 -14.79 1.88 -11.80
CA SER A 89 -15.84 1.67 -12.79
C SER A 89 -17.19 1.86 -12.14
N ASP A 90 -18.14 2.46 -12.88
CA ASP A 90 -19.54 2.54 -12.42
C ASP A 90 -20.31 1.23 -12.64
N ASP A 91 -19.74 0.23 -13.33
CA ASP A 91 -20.32 -1.11 -13.57
C ASP A 91 -21.81 -1.06 -13.98
N GLY A 92 -22.15 -0.16 -14.93
CA GLY A 92 -23.50 0.00 -15.45
C GLY A 92 -24.44 0.89 -14.63
N GLU A 93 -24.00 1.44 -13.49
CA GLU A 93 -24.71 2.56 -12.85
C GLU A 93 -24.57 3.86 -13.67
N PRO A 94 -25.39 4.88 -13.45
CA PRO A 94 -25.21 6.17 -14.11
C PRO A 94 -23.81 6.74 -13.88
N GLN A 95 -23.26 7.37 -14.91
CA GLN A 95 -21.87 7.86 -14.88
C GLN A 95 -21.56 8.69 -13.64
N ARG A 96 -20.41 8.39 -13.01
CA ARG A 96 -19.85 9.10 -11.84
C ARG A 96 -20.73 9.07 -10.59
N THR A 97 -21.67 8.13 -10.49
CA THR A 97 -22.55 8.02 -9.32
C THR A 97 -22.15 6.93 -8.34
N SER A 98 -21.18 6.08 -8.72
CA SER A 98 -20.80 4.91 -7.93
C SER A 98 -19.28 4.70 -7.80
N GLY A 99 -18.58 4.46 -8.90
CA GLY A 99 -17.13 4.19 -8.87
C GLY A 99 -16.31 5.37 -8.37
N MET A 100 -16.59 6.59 -8.85
CA MET A 100 -15.89 7.78 -8.38
C MET A 100 -16.17 8.07 -6.90
N PRO A 101 -17.42 8.06 -6.39
CA PRO A 101 -17.68 8.16 -4.95
C PRO A 101 -16.96 7.14 -4.10
N THR A 102 -16.85 5.89 -4.56
CA THR A 102 -16.08 4.83 -3.89
C THR A 102 -14.59 5.19 -3.83
N LEU A 103 -13.99 5.57 -4.96
CA LEU A 103 -12.59 5.98 -5.04
C LEU A 103 -12.26 7.18 -4.14
N GLU A 104 -13.13 8.18 -4.11
CA GLU A 104 -12.97 9.39 -3.29
C GLU A 104 -12.93 9.07 -1.78
N VAL A 105 -13.71 8.07 -1.33
CA VAL A 105 -13.65 7.60 0.07
C VAL A 105 -12.31 6.96 0.38
N LEU A 106 -11.77 6.09 -0.51
CA LEU A 106 -10.47 5.46 -0.32
C LEU A 106 -9.36 6.50 -0.24
N ARG A 107 -9.37 7.49 -1.15
CA ARG A 107 -8.43 8.63 -1.12
C ARG A 107 -8.54 9.45 0.18
N GLY A 108 -9.76 9.81 0.56
CA GLY A 108 -10.02 10.59 1.78
C GLY A 108 -9.62 9.85 3.07
N ALA A 109 -9.64 8.53 3.06
CA ALA A 109 -9.17 7.69 4.16
C ALA A 109 -7.64 7.49 4.18
N GLY A 110 -6.91 8.00 3.17
CA GLY A 110 -5.46 7.81 3.04
C GLY A 110 -5.05 6.39 2.69
N LEU A 111 -5.97 5.62 2.08
CA LEU A 111 -5.73 4.23 1.73
C LEU A 111 -4.97 4.11 0.40
N ARG A 112 -3.99 3.19 0.37
CA ARG A 112 -3.33 2.67 -0.82
C ARG A 112 -3.15 1.16 -0.69
N ASP A 113 -2.68 0.50 -1.76
CA ASP A 113 -2.63 -0.96 -1.85
C ASP A 113 -3.97 -1.58 -1.41
N CYS A 114 -5.06 -1.07 -1.97
CA CYS A 114 -6.40 -1.48 -1.58
C CYS A 114 -7.35 -1.57 -2.78
N CYS A 115 -8.28 -2.52 -2.70
CA CYS A 115 -9.40 -2.64 -3.61
C CYS A 115 -10.70 -2.69 -2.80
N CYS A 116 -11.67 -1.87 -3.21
CA CYS A 116 -13.03 -1.92 -2.68
C CYS A 116 -14.02 -2.24 -3.79
N VAL A 117 -14.89 -3.23 -3.56
CA VAL A 117 -16.01 -3.54 -4.45
C VAL A 117 -17.31 -3.35 -3.70
N VAL A 118 -18.19 -2.50 -4.24
CA VAL A 118 -19.54 -2.29 -3.68
C VAL A 118 -20.57 -2.98 -4.55
N THR A 119 -21.12 -4.06 -4.02
CA THR A 119 -22.21 -4.83 -4.64
C THR A 119 -23.55 -4.20 -4.32
N ARG A 120 -24.40 -3.98 -5.34
CA ARG A 120 -25.75 -3.44 -5.14
C ARG A 120 -26.84 -4.39 -5.59
N TYR A 121 -27.81 -4.61 -4.68
CA TYR A 121 -29.09 -5.22 -4.97
C TYR A 121 -30.18 -4.15 -4.99
N PHE A 122 -30.90 -4.06 -6.11
CA PHE A 122 -31.96 -3.06 -6.30
C PHE A 122 -33.20 -3.35 -5.46
N GLY A 123 -33.66 -2.37 -4.70
CA GLY A 123 -34.78 -2.50 -3.77
C GLY A 123 -36.16 -2.10 -4.34
N GLY A 124 -36.26 -1.95 -5.66
CA GLY A 124 -37.53 -1.57 -6.32
C GLY A 124 -37.85 -0.06 -6.35
N THR A 125 -37.03 0.78 -5.66
CA THR A 125 -37.20 2.24 -5.63
C THR A 125 -35.95 2.91 -6.16
N LEU A 126 -36.11 3.81 -7.15
CA LEU A 126 -35.03 4.59 -7.72
C LEU A 126 -34.49 5.59 -6.68
N LEU A 127 -33.15 5.63 -6.51
CA LEU A 127 -32.46 6.55 -5.60
C LEU A 127 -32.19 7.91 -6.27
N GLY A 128 -32.09 7.92 -7.60
CA GLY A 128 -31.60 9.05 -8.39
C GLY A 128 -30.07 9.25 -8.23
N PRO A 129 -29.44 10.09 -9.07
CA PRO A 129 -27.98 10.27 -9.06
C PRO A 129 -27.42 10.68 -7.71
N GLY A 130 -27.99 11.68 -7.05
CA GLY A 130 -27.53 12.14 -5.74
C GLY A 130 -27.75 11.10 -4.62
N GLY A 131 -28.78 10.27 -4.72
CA GLY A 131 -29.02 9.16 -3.80
C GLY A 131 -27.99 8.04 -3.99
N LEU A 132 -27.61 7.72 -5.23
CA LEU A 132 -26.57 6.74 -5.54
C LEU A 132 -25.20 7.19 -5.00
N VAL A 133 -24.77 8.41 -5.33
CA VAL A 133 -23.53 8.98 -4.80
C VAL A 133 -23.45 8.81 -3.27
N ARG A 134 -24.50 9.22 -2.56
CA ARG A 134 -24.54 9.11 -1.10
C ARG A 134 -24.49 7.66 -0.62
N ALA A 135 -25.20 6.74 -1.30
CA ALA A 135 -25.26 5.34 -0.90
C ALA A 135 -23.92 4.63 -1.09
N TYR A 136 -23.24 4.80 -2.23
CA TYR A 136 -21.91 4.24 -2.48
C TYR A 136 -20.87 4.82 -1.53
N THR A 137 -20.86 6.15 -1.33
CA THR A 137 -20.01 6.80 -0.32
C THR A 137 -20.21 6.19 1.06
N THR A 138 -21.48 6.07 1.53
CA THR A 138 -21.76 5.55 2.87
C THR A 138 -21.38 4.08 3.01
N ALA A 139 -21.64 3.24 2.00
CA ALA A 139 -21.27 1.82 2.03
C ALA A 139 -19.74 1.65 2.15
N THR A 140 -18.98 2.39 1.33
CA THR A 140 -17.52 2.36 1.36
C THR A 140 -16.98 2.88 2.70
N GLN A 141 -17.51 4.00 3.22
CA GLN A 141 -17.10 4.52 4.53
C GLN A 141 -17.31 3.51 5.65
N ARG A 142 -18.42 2.76 5.63
CA ARG A 142 -18.70 1.72 6.61
C ARG A 142 -17.69 0.56 6.53
N ALA A 143 -17.28 0.15 5.32
CA ALA A 143 -16.27 -0.89 5.16
C ALA A 143 -14.90 -0.44 5.68
N VAL A 144 -14.51 0.82 5.42
CA VAL A 144 -13.28 1.41 5.96
C VAL A 144 -13.34 1.50 7.49
N GLU A 145 -14.48 1.93 8.05
CA GLU A 145 -14.65 2.02 9.51
C GLU A 145 -14.64 0.63 10.16
N ALA A 146 -15.31 -0.36 9.57
CA ALA A 146 -15.26 -1.73 10.05
C ALA A 146 -13.83 -2.30 10.03
N ALA A 147 -13.03 -1.99 8.99
CA ALA A 147 -11.62 -2.36 8.96
C ALA A 147 -10.82 -1.68 10.09
N ARG A 148 -11.09 -0.40 10.38
CA ARG A 148 -10.45 0.35 11.46
C ARG A 148 -10.81 -0.22 12.84
N GLU A 149 -12.10 -0.45 13.10
CA GLU A 149 -12.59 -1.01 14.36
C GLU A 149 -12.06 -2.42 14.63
N ALA A 150 -11.89 -3.22 13.57
CA ALA A 150 -11.31 -4.55 13.64
C ALA A 150 -9.77 -4.56 13.75
N GLY A 151 -9.09 -3.40 13.67
CA GLY A 151 -7.63 -3.31 13.67
C GLY A 151 -6.98 -3.87 12.39
N LEU A 152 -7.72 -3.91 11.29
CA LEU A 152 -7.26 -4.44 10.00
C LEU A 152 -6.59 -3.38 9.11
N LEU A 153 -6.42 -2.14 9.57
CA LEU A 153 -5.67 -1.12 8.85
C LEU A 153 -4.24 -1.05 9.38
N VAL A 154 -3.28 -1.22 8.49
CA VAL A 154 -1.84 -1.22 8.76
C VAL A 154 -1.21 0.01 8.14
N GLU A 155 -0.36 0.72 8.86
CA GLU A 155 0.42 1.82 8.30
C GLU A 155 1.71 1.28 7.67
N LYS A 156 1.91 1.54 6.37
CA LYS A 156 3.18 1.36 5.68
C LYS A 156 3.89 2.70 5.59
N THR A 157 5.14 2.74 6.02
CA THR A 157 6.01 3.93 5.98
C THR A 157 7.13 3.71 4.96
N LEU A 158 7.57 4.76 4.30
CA LEU A 158 8.72 4.71 3.41
C LEU A 158 9.99 4.53 4.26
N VAL A 159 10.65 3.39 4.12
CA VAL A 159 11.83 3.02 4.92
C VAL A 159 13.03 2.68 4.05
N THR A 160 14.22 2.97 4.59
CA THR A 160 15.51 2.51 4.07
C THR A 160 16.03 1.44 5.00
N VAL A 161 16.46 0.29 4.46
CA VAL A 161 17.10 -0.78 5.24
C VAL A 161 18.61 -0.66 5.13
N VAL A 162 19.29 -0.74 6.28
CA VAL A 162 20.75 -0.77 6.38
C VAL A 162 21.17 -2.11 6.93
N GLU A 163 21.93 -2.87 6.13
CA GLU A 163 22.56 -4.12 6.52
C GLU A 163 24.05 -3.88 6.73
N LEU A 164 24.59 -4.39 7.84
CA LEU A 164 26.02 -4.28 8.13
C LEU A 164 26.53 -5.50 8.89
N THR A 165 27.76 -5.93 8.53
CA THR A 165 28.46 -7.02 9.24
C THR A 165 29.64 -6.45 10.02
N ILE A 166 29.65 -6.72 11.32
CA ILE A 166 30.61 -6.15 12.28
C ILE A 166 31.21 -7.23 13.22
N PRO A 167 32.45 -7.06 13.67
CA PRO A 167 33.00 -7.89 14.74
C PRO A 167 32.20 -7.76 16.05
N TYR A 168 32.16 -8.81 16.86
CA TYR A 168 31.47 -8.80 18.16
C TYR A 168 31.94 -7.65 19.07
N ALA A 169 33.19 -7.23 19.01
CA ALA A 169 33.70 -6.12 19.81
C ALA A 169 33.04 -4.75 19.51
N MET A 170 32.43 -4.61 18.36
CA MET A 170 31.69 -3.39 17.96
C MET A 170 30.19 -3.46 18.24
N HIS A 171 29.64 -4.64 18.49
CA HIS A 171 28.22 -4.90 18.55
C HIS A 171 27.45 -3.92 19.48
N ASP A 172 27.87 -3.79 20.73
CA ASP A 172 27.14 -2.96 21.70
C ASP A 172 27.19 -1.47 21.32
N ARG A 173 28.34 -0.99 20.84
CA ARG A 173 28.50 0.40 20.39
C ARG A 173 27.62 0.71 19.18
N VAL A 174 27.51 -0.23 18.25
CA VAL A 174 26.67 -0.07 17.06
C VAL A 174 25.20 -0.12 17.43
N ARG A 175 24.78 -1.00 18.34
CA ARG A 175 23.40 -1.03 18.84
C ARG A 175 23.01 0.26 19.59
N ASP A 176 23.92 0.83 20.36
CA ASP A 176 23.69 2.11 21.03
C ASP A 176 23.60 3.26 20.02
N LEU A 177 24.41 3.24 18.96
CA LEU A 177 24.32 4.18 17.87
C LEU A 177 22.98 4.04 17.14
N ALA A 178 22.57 2.83 16.78
CA ALA A 178 21.32 2.54 16.11
C ALA A 178 20.11 3.09 16.90
N LYS A 179 20.08 2.86 18.22
CA LYS A 179 19.01 3.41 19.10
C LYS A 179 18.98 4.93 19.09
N ARG A 180 20.16 5.60 19.17
CA ARG A 180 20.25 7.06 19.19
C ARG A 180 19.86 7.71 17.87
N THR A 181 20.02 7.00 16.76
CA THR A 181 19.67 7.47 15.41
C THR A 181 18.26 7.02 14.95
N GLY A 182 17.46 6.43 15.84
CA GLY A 182 16.07 6.08 15.55
C GLY A 182 15.89 4.79 14.73
N ALA A 183 16.90 3.93 14.67
CA ALA A 183 16.83 2.66 13.96
C ALA A 183 15.83 1.69 14.61
N HIS A 184 15.03 1.01 13.79
CA HIS A 184 14.27 -0.17 14.18
C HIS A 184 15.06 -1.44 13.84
N ASP A 185 15.27 -2.30 14.85
CA ASP A 185 15.94 -3.59 14.69
C ASP A 185 15.04 -4.57 13.93
N ARG A 186 15.44 -5.00 12.74
CA ARG A 186 14.74 -6.00 11.92
C ARG A 186 15.29 -7.41 12.11
N GLY A 187 16.46 -7.54 12.74
CA GLY A 187 17.07 -8.82 13.04
C GLY A 187 18.59 -8.76 13.16
N SER A 188 19.12 -9.80 13.78
CA SER A 188 20.57 -9.98 13.94
C SER A 188 20.93 -11.42 13.68
N GLU A 189 21.97 -11.67 12.85
CA GLU A 189 22.52 -12.98 12.59
C GLU A 189 23.89 -13.09 13.25
N TYR A 190 24.11 -14.16 14.02
CA TYR A 190 25.31 -14.39 14.80
C TYR A 190 26.12 -15.53 14.18
N GLY A 191 27.28 -15.21 13.59
CA GLY A 191 28.23 -16.15 12.98
C GLY A 191 29.63 -15.92 13.47
N ALA A 192 30.61 -15.92 12.56
CA ALA A 192 32.00 -15.48 12.87
C ALA A 192 32.01 -13.99 13.24
N ASP A 193 31.18 -13.20 12.59
CA ASP A 193 30.83 -11.81 12.87
C ASP A 193 29.33 -11.68 13.11
N VAL A 194 28.86 -10.48 13.44
CA VAL A 194 27.44 -10.19 13.63
C VAL A 194 26.93 -9.38 12.45
N THR A 195 25.90 -9.89 11.78
CA THR A 195 25.16 -9.13 10.75
C THR A 195 23.90 -8.52 11.37
N LEU A 196 23.76 -7.20 11.27
CA LEU A 196 22.60 -6.45 11.74
C LEU A 196 21.79 -5.97 10.54
N THR A 197 20.46 -6.06 10.64
CA THR A 197 19.51 -5.49 9.69
C THR A 197 18.69 -4.43 10.42
N LEU A 198 18.87 -3.17 10.05
CA LEU A 198 18.27 -2.00 10.68
C LEU A 198 17.38 -1.28 9.68
N ALA A 199 16.20 -0.84 10.10
CA ALA A 199 15.31 -0.01 9.28
C ALA A 199 15.24 1.41 9.83
N PHE A 200 15.23 2.38 8.94
CA PHE A 200 15.08 3.80 9.22
C PHE A 200 13.94 4.38 8.38
N ARG A 201 13.30 5.44 8.83
CA ARG A 201 12.49 6.25 7.89
C ARG A 201 13.43 6.76 6.79
N ALA A 202 12.95 6.76 5.55
CA ALA A 202 13.79 7.12 4.41
C ALA A 202 14.43 8.51 4.60
N GLY A 203 15.76 8.57 4.50
CA GLY A 203 16.58 9.76 4.73
C GLY A 203 17.12 9.90 6.17
N GLU A 204 16.56 9.21 7.16
CA GLU A 204 17.06 9.25 8.54
C GLU A 204 18.30 8.34 8.76
N GLU A 205 18.52 7.36 7.86
CA GLU A 205 19.68 6.46 7.89
C GLU A 205 21.03 7.17 7.72
N VAL A 206 21.04 8.35 7.10
CA VAL A 206 22.27 9.08 6.76
C VAL A 206 23.12 9.34 8.01
N ALA A 207 22.49 9.80 9.10
CA ALA A 207 23.21 10.08 10.35
C ALA A 207 23.87 8.82 10.95
N PHE A 208 23.21 7.66 10.82
CA PHE A 208 23.76 6.37 11.25
C PHE A 208 24.93 5.95 10.37
N VAL A 209 24.78 6.01 9.04
CA VAL A 209 25.79 5.60 8.06
C VAL A 209 27.06 6.44 8.21
N ASP A 210 26.93 7.77 8.37
CA ASP A 210 28.07 8.67 8.56
C ASP A 210 28.82 8.36 9.88
N ALA A 211 28.10 8.18 10.97
CA ALA A 211 28.70 7.82 12.26
C ALA A 211 29.37 6.42 12.22
N MET A 212 28.80 5.48 11.46
CA MET A 212 29.40 4.17 11.25
C MET A 212 30.71 4.27 10.45
N ARG A 213 30.75 5.11 9.40
CA ARG A 213 31.97 5.36 8.63
C ARG A 213 33.08 5.95 9.50
N GLU A 214 32.76 6.89 10.38
CA GLU A 214 33.71 7.43 11.36
C GLU A 214 34.20 6.34 12.35
N MET A 215 33.27 5.54 12.89
CA MET A 215 33.61 4.45 13.83
C MET A 215 34.50 3.37 13.20
N ALA A 216 34.34 3.12 11.90
CA ALA A 216 35.07 2.15 11.10
C ALA A 216 36.37 2.73 10.45
N ALA A 217 36.85 3.89 10.90
CA ALA A 217 38.04 4.57 10.36
C ALA A 217 37.97 4.79 8.83
N GLY A 218 36.80 5.15 8.31
CA GLY A 218 36.55 5.45 6.91
C GLY A 218 36.13 4.26 6.05
N GLN A 219 35.98 3.08 6.62
CA GLN A 219 35.50 1.90 5.87
C GLN A 219 33.98 1.95 5.72
N ASP A 220 33.46 1.64 4.51
CA ASP A 220 32.04 1.47 4.23
C ASP A 220 31.60 0.06 4.63
N LEU A 221 31.01 -0.07 5.82
CA LEU A 221 30.47 -1.34 6.34
C LEU A 221 28.96 -1.47 6.10
N CYS A 222 28.27 -0.38 5.71
CA CYS A 222 26.83 -0.34 5.55
C CYS A 222 26.43 -0.60 4.10
N ARG A 223 25.53 -1.56 3.88
CA ARG A 223 24.77 -1.71 2.64
C ARG A 223 23.41 -1.06 2.84
N VAL A 224 23.14 -0.01 2.09
CA VAL A 224 21.87 0.76 2.16
C VAL A 224 20.97 0.36 1.01
N SER A 225 19.71 0.02 1.29
CA SER A 225 18.72 -0.30 0.26
C SER A 225 18.15 0.97 -0.39
N GLU A 226 17.53 0.82 -1.55
CA GLU A 226 16.58 1.82 -2.03
C GLU A 226 15.39 1.91 -1.04
N PRO A 227 14.79 3.12 -0.88
CA PRO A 227 13.62 3.28 -0.04
C PRO A 227 12.42 2.47 -0.55
N SER A 228 11.72 1.79 0.36
CA SER A 228 10.51 1.01 0.04
C SER A 228 9.47 1.13 1.16
N PHE A 229 8.19 0.96 0.82
CA PHE A 229 7.13 0.98 1.81
C PHE A 229 7.08 -0.33 2.59
N SER A 230 7.13 -0.23 3.91
CA SER A 230 6.95 -1.38 4.81
C SER A 230 6.37 -0.96 6.16
N VAL A 231 5.91 -1.92 6.94
CA VAL A 231 5.54 -1.68 8.35
C VAL A 231 6.81 -1.29 9.11
N PHE A 232 6.73 -0.18 9.85
CA PHE A 232 7.88 0.41 10.54
C PHE A 232 7.74 0.35 12.07
#